data_5b4dee2b39f8ea371ad97f8f89dd5b2f
#
_entry.id   5b4dee2b39f8ea371ad97f8f89dd5b2f
#
_cell.length_a   1.000
_cell.length_b   1.000
_cell.length_c   1.000
_cell.angle_alpha   90.00
_cell.angle_beta   90.00
_cell.angle_gamma   90.00
#
_symmetry.space_group_name_H-M   'P 1'
#
loop_
_entity.id
_entity.type
_entity.pdbx_description
1 polymer ?
#
loop_
_entity_poly.entity_id
_entity_poly.type
_entity_poly.pdbx_seq_one_letter_code
_entity_poly.pdbx_strand_id
1 'polypeptide(L)'
;QEAARQVLKLLRRLHWPDVVKEPAVYIGGVCFRFGEQLHQIEEEAELALRSAALQGGDGYFMYYKGLTEESSGKGTVRWRTLLGRLLEQDAILLDRQGIYSAAEATPESIELLARIHDEQGRELAAGHFLPIAEKCGLLQDLDRCIMLQSLTALQDPDRKAVLAVNLSVASILNRSFHR
;
A
#
# COMPACT_ATOMS: atom_id res chain seq x y z
N GLN A 1 -0.70 1.92 18.05
CA GLN A 1 0.32 2.61 17.24
C GLN A 1 1.60 2.89 18.03
N GLU A 2 1.50 3.52 19.21
CA GLU A 2 2.67 3.85 20.03
C GLU A 2 3.48 2.61 20.42
N ALA A 3 2.82 1.53 20.85
CA ALA A 3 3.49 0.27 21.16
C ALA A 3 4.27 -0.30 19.96
N ALA A 4 3.69 -0.29 18.77
CA ALA A 4 4.36 -0.75 17.55
C ALA A 4 5.61 0.08 17.23
N ARG A 5 5.54 1.41 17.37
CA ARG A 5 6.69 2.30 17.20
C ARG A 5 7.78 2.02 18.23
N GLN A 6 7.43 1.79 19.49
CA GLN A 6 8.38 1.46 20.53
C GLN A 6 9.07 0.12 20.27
N VAL A 7 8.32 -0.91 19.85
CA VAL A 7 8.89 -2.22 19.48
C VAL A 7 9.86 -2.08 18.31
N LEU A 8 9.51 -1.37 17.24
CA LEU A 8 10.42 -1.11 16.11
C LEU A 8 11.69 -0.38 16.57
N LYS A 9 11.55 0.62 17.43
CA LYS A 9 12.70 1.35 17.99
C LYS A 9 13.62 0.46 18.82
N LEU A 10 13.07 -0.50 19.55
CA LEU A 10 13.85 -1.48 20.31
C LEU A 10 14.56 -2.46 19.37
N LEU A 11 13.85 -2.99 18.37
CA LEU A 11 14.38 -3.95 17.40
C LEU A 11 15.54 -3.35 16.58
N ARG A 12 15.48 -2.07 16.22
CA ARG A 12 16.58 -1.35 15.55
C ARG A 12 17.84 -1.21 16.40
N ARG A 13 17.73 -1.36 17.73
CA ARG A 13 18.88 -1.31 18.65
C ARG A 13 19.52 -2.67 18.87
N LEU A 14 18.89 -3.75 18.40
CA LEU A 14 19.47 -5.09 18.50
C LEU A 14 20.66 -5.21 17.56
N HIS A 15 21.68 -5.89 18.04
CA HIS A 15 22.81 -6.27 17.18
C HIS A 15 22.41 -7.50 16.36
N TRP A 16 22.23 -7.28 15.07
CA TRP A 16 21.89 -8.37 14.14
C TRP A 16 23.19 -9.06 13.69
N PRO A 17 23.18 -10.38 13.46
CA PRO A 17 24.35 -11.08 12.91
C PRO A 17 24.73 -10.50 11.55
N ASP A 18 26.04 -10.42 11.26
CA ASP A 18 26.62 -9.85 10.02
C ASP A 18 26.10 -10.47 8.72
N VAL A 19 25.44 -11.64 8.81
CA VAL A 19 24.78 -12.30 7.67
C VAL A 19 23.54 -11.56 7.20
N VAL A 20 22.91 -10.75 8.08
CA VAL A 20 21.70 -9.98 7.77
C VAL A 20 22.12 -8.54 7.53
N LYS A 21 22.38 -8.19 6.27
CA LYS A 21 22.89 -6.86 5.90
C LYS A 21 21.95 -5.71 6.24
N GLU A 22 20.64 -5.91 6.15
CA GLU A 22 19.61 -4.93 6.57
C GLU A 22 18.33 -5.70 6.93
N PRO A 23 18.07 -6.00 8.21
CA PRO A 23 16.85 -6.66 8.60
C PRO A 23 15.66 -5.71 8.42
N ALA A 24 14.83 -5.95 7.44
CA ALA A 24 13.54 -5.28 7.36
C ALA A 24 12.57 -5.93 8.36
N VAL A 25 12.11 -5.15 9.34
CA VAL A 25 11.16 -5.61 10.35
C VAL A 25 9.80 -5.00 10.09
N TYR A 26 8.80 -5.85 9.94
CA TYR A 26 7.42 -5.44 9.74
C TYR A 26 6.56 -5.86 10.93
N ILE A 27 5.64 -4.99 11.33
CA ILE A 27 4.68 -5.26 12.40
C ILE A 27 3.27 -5.05 11.86
N GLY A 28 2.49 -6.14 11.80
CA GLY A 28 1.05 -6.08 11.60
C GLY A 28 0.36 -6.06 12.96
N GLY A 29 -0.61 -5.19 13.15
CA GLY A 29 -1.41 -5.15 14.36
C GLY A 29 -2.90 -5.02 14.04
N VAL A 30 -3.74 -5.55 14.93
CA VAL A 30 -5.20 -5.45 14.83
C VAL A 30 -5.78 -4.96 16.15
N CYS A 31 -6.79 -4.10 16.06
CA CYS A 31 -7.62 -3.74 17.20
C CYS A 31 -8.88 -4.60 17.18
N PHE A 32 -9.06 -5.43 18.21
CA PHE A 32 -10.20 -6.33 18.33
C PHE A 32 -11.05 -6.02 19.57
N ARG A 33 -12.30 -6.48 19.58
CA ARG A 33 -13.21 -6.39 20.72
C ARG A 33 -13.30 -7.72 21.43
N PHE A 34 -13.59 -7.67 22.72
CA PHE A 34 -13.84 -8.90 23.48
C PHE A 34 -15.00 -9.70 22.88
N GLY A 35 -14.79 -10.99 22.69
CA GLY A 35 -15.80 -11.91 22.09
C GLY A 35 -15.67 -12.14 20.58
N GLU A 36 -14.69 -11.51 19.91
CA GLU A 36 -14.41 -11.83 18.52
C GLU A 36 -13.70 -13.18 18.35
N GLN A 37 -13.89 -13.78 17.18
CA GLN A 37 -13.33 -15.10 16.91
C GLN A 37 -11.83 -15.00 16.60
N LEU A 38 -11.03 -15.86 17.22
CA LEU A 38 -9.57 -15.82 17.10
C LEU A 38 -9.08 -15.89 15.64
N HIS A 39 -9.68 -16.77 14.82
CA HIS A 39 -9.28 -16.90 13.41
C HIS A 39 -9.46 -15.60 12.62
N GLN A 40 -10.50 -14.80 12.91
CA GLN A 40 -10.70 -13.51 12.25
C GLN A 40 -9.63 -12.50 12.68
N ILE A 41 -9.27 -12.50 13.96
CA ILE A 41 -8.20 -11.63 14.48
C ILE A 41 -6.85 -11.98 13.83
N GLU A 42 -6.57 -13.27 13.68
CA GLU A 42 -5.35 -13.77 13.03
C GLU A 42 -5.30 -13.38 11.54
N GLU A 43 -6.38 -13.58 10.79
CA GLU A 43 -6.46 -13.17 9.38
C GLU A 43 -6.25 -11.66 9.21
N GLU A 44 -6.86 -10.84 10.06
CA GLU A 44 -6.72 -9.38 10.04
C GLU A 44 -5.29 -8.95 10.40
N ALA A 45 -4.65 -9.64 11.35
CA ALA A 45 -3.25 -9.37 11.72
C ALA A 45 -2.29 -9.75 10.57
N GLU A 46 -2.54 -10.86 9.86
CA GLU A 46 -1.77 -11.22 8.67
C GLU A 46 -1.93 -10.20 7.54
N LEU A 47 -3.14 -9.72 7.29
CA LEU A 47 -3.39 -8.66 6.31
C LEU A 47 -2.65 -7.38 6.69
N ALA A 48 -2.66 -7.02 7.99
CA ALA A 48 -1.91 -5.88 8.47
C ALA A 48 -0.40 -6.06 8.28
N LEU A 49 0.13 -7.25 8.54
CA LEU A 49 1.55 -7.56 8.34
C LEU A 49 1.96 -7.47 6.87
N ARG A 50 1.17 -8.03 5.95
CA ARG A 50 1.39 -7.90 4.50
C ARG A 50 1.36 -6.44 4.05
N SER A 51 0.42 -5.65 4.58
CA SER A 51 0.33 -4.22 4.29
C SER A 51 1.55 -3.45 4.79
N ALA A 52 2.09 -3.80 5.97
CA ALA A 52 3.33 -3.23 6.47
C ALA A 52 4.53 -3.54 5.56
N ALA A 53 4.63 -4.79 5.07
CA ALA A 53 5.70 -5.23 4.18
C ALA A 53 5.65 -4.53 2.81
N LEU A 54 4.45 -4.27 2.27
CA LEU A 54 4.27 -3.59 0.99
C LEU A 54 4.64 -2.10 1.05
N GLN A 55 4.68 -1.48 2.23
CA GLN A 55 5.08 -0.08 2.39
C GLN A 55 6.59 0.14 2.27
N GLY A 56 7.38 -0.91 2.26
CA GLY A 56 8.84 -0.85 2.20
C GLY A 56 9.49 -0.28 3.48
N GLY A 57 10.77 -0.58 3.69
CA GLY A 57 11.49 -0.18 4.91
C GLY A 57 10.94 -0.84 6.17
N ASP A 58 11.46 -0.45 7.34
CA ASP A 58 10.91 -0.88 8.62
C ASP A 58 9.57 -0.21 8.85
N GLY A 59 8.47 -0.98 8.78
CA GLY A 59 7.13 -0.45 8.85
C GLY A 59 6.23 -1.15 9.86
N TYR A 60 5.21 -0.46 10.28
CA TYR A 60 4.09 -1.09 10.98
C TYR A 60 2.77 -0.66 10.35
N PHE A 61 1.81 -1.57 10.33
CA PHE A 61 0.46 -1.29 9.90
C PHE A 61 -0.53 -1.77 10.98
N MET A 62 -1.48 -0.90 11.34
CA MET A 62 -2.51 -1.22 12.31
C MET A 62 -3.86 -1.32 11.59
N TYR A 63 -4.46 -2.50 11.66
CA TYR A 63 -5.80 -2.73 11.17
C TYR A 63 -6.82 -2.27 12.22
N TYR A 64 -7.67 -1.32 11.85
CA TYR A 64 -8.73 -0.81 12.71
C TYR A 64 -10.08 -1.24 12.15
N LYS A 65 -10.82 -2.03 12.88
CA LYS A 65 -12.19 -2.43 12.50
C LYS A 65 -13.13 -1.24 12.26
N GLY A 66 -12.93 -0.12 12.94
CA GLY A 66 -13.72 1.09 12.71
C GLY A 66 -13.59 1.69 11.31
N LEU A 67 -12.50 1.41 10.59
CA LEU A 67 -12.36 1.72 9.16
C LEU A 67 -12.95 0.61 8.27
N THR A 68 -13.24 -0.56 8.84
CA THR A 68 -13.67 -1.79 8.14
C THR A 68 -14.94 -2.39 8.73
N GLU A 69 -15.44 -1.98 9.90
CA GLU A 69 -16.74 -2.43 10.46
C GLU A 69 -17.95 -2.01 9.63
N GLU A 70 -17.78 -1.08 8.71
CA GLU A 70 -18.69 -0.94 7.59
C GLU A 70 -18.56 -2.12 6.59
N SER A 71 -17.71 -3.11 6.84
CA SER A 71 -17.49 -4.30 6.01
C SER A 71 -18.50 -5.44 6.22
N SER A 72 -19.53 -5.27 7.05
CA SER A 72 -20.79 -5.97 6.84
C SER A 72 -21.48 -5.36 5.62
N GLY A 73 -21.52 -6.02 4.47
CA GLY A 73 -22.21 -5.67 3.24
C GLY A 73 -22.26 -4.17 2.82
N LYS A 74 -22.58 -3.29 3.74
CA LYS A 74 -22.65 -1.84 3.55
C LYS A 74 -21.27 -1.18 3.38
N GLY A 75 -20.25 -1.63 4.09
CA GLY A 75 -18.88 -1.08 3.99
C GLY A 75 -18.22 -1.43 2.66
N THR A 76 -18.38 -2.66 2.20
CA THR A 76 -17.85 -3.07 0.89
C THR A 76 -18.51 -2.30 -0.25
N VAL A 77 -19.84 -2.06 -0.17
CA VAL A 77 -20.55 -1.24 -1.16
C VAL A 77 -20.03 0.20 -1.16
N ARG A 78 -19.85 0.80 0.01
CA ARG A 78 -19.31 2.17 0.14
C ARG A 78 -17.90 2.29 -0.45
N TRP A 79 -17.01 1.35 -0.10
CA TRP A 79 -15.66 1.32 -0.65
C TRP A 79 -15.64 1.09 -2.15
N ARG A 80 -16.47 0.17 -2.64
CA ARG A 80 -16.61 -0.06 -4.08
C ARG A 80 -17.09 1.18 -4.81
N THR A 81 -18.05 1.91 -4.22
CA THR A 81 -18.56 3.17 -4.77
C THR A 81 -17.49 4.27 -4.75
N LEU A 82 -16.76 4.41 -3.63
CA LEU A 82 -15.67 5.37 -3.52
C LEU A 82 -14.57 5.09 -4.55
N LEU A 83 -14.06 3.86 -4.57
CA LEU A 83 -12.99 3.46 -5.49
C LEU A 83 -13.43 3.55 -6.95
N GLY A 84 -14.66 3.11 -7.27
CA GLY A 84 -15.23 3.24 -8.62
C GLY A 84 -15.29 4.69 -9.08
N ARG A 85 -15.78 5.60 -8.22
CA ARG A 85 -15.80 7.03 -8.51
C ARG A 85 -14.40 7.62 -8.71
N LEU A 86 -13.42 7.24 -7.87
CA LEU A 86 -12.04 7.71 -8.00
C LEU A 86 -11.41 7.24 -9.32
N LEU A 87 -11.70 6.01 -9.75
CA LEU A 87 -11.26 5.47 -11.04
C LEU A 87 -11.92 6.20 -12.23
N GLU A 88 -13.24 6.44 -12.17
CA GLU A 88 -13.97 7.18 -13.22
C GLU A 88 -13.50 8.63 -13.37
N GLN A 89 -12.99 9.23 -12.28
CA GLN A 89 -12.52 10.61 -12.24
C GLN A 89 -11.00 10.77 -12.42
N ASP A 90 -10.26 9.66 -12.64
CA ASP A 90 -8.78 9.64 -12.63
C ASP A 90 -8.19 10.30 -11.38
N ALA A 91 -8.87 10.14 -10.24
CA ALA A 91 -8.53 10.82 -8.99
C ALA A 91 -7.59 10.00 -8.08
N ILE A 92 -6.87 9.04 -8.65
CA ILE A 92 -5.75 8.37 -7.99
C ILE A 92 -4.55 9.30 -8.07
N LEU A 93 -3.92 9.54 -6.94
CA LEU A 93 -2.72 10.35 -6.84
C LEU A 93 -1.48 9.46 -6.89
N LEU A 94 -0.39 9.96 -7.47
CA LEU A 94 0.90 9.28 -7.50
C LEU A 94 1.96 10.14 -6.82
N ASP A 95 2.32 9.75 -5.59
CA ASP A 95 3.49 10.29 -4.91
C ASP A 95 4.77 9.77 -5.55
N ARG A 96 5.83 10.56 -5.45
CA ARG A 96 7.13 10.26 -6.03
C ARG A 96 8.15 10.08 -4.93
N GLN A 97 8.74 8.90 -4.87
CA GLN A 97 9.84 8.60 -3.96
C GLN A 97 11.12 8.35 -4.76
N GLY A 98 12.11 9.21 -4.57
CA GLY A 98 13.43 9.03 -5.20
C GLY A 98 14.19 7.85 -4.59
N ILE A 99 14.77 7.02 -5.46
CA ILE A 99 15.69 5.94 -5.08
C ILE A 99 17.08 6.41 -5.46
N TYR A 100 17.96 6.51 -4.49
CA TYR A 100 19.30 7.08 -4.62
C TYR A 100 20.36 5.99 -4.48
N SER A 101 21.41 6.08 -5.28
CA SER A 101 22.67 5.38 -4.99
C SER A 101 23.35 6.03 -3.77
N ALA A 102 24.10 5.23 -3.01
CA ALA A 102 24.87 5.77 -1.88
C ALA A 102 25.95 6.79 -2.30
N ALA A 103 26.30 6.84 -3.58
CA ALA A 103 27.35 7.69 -4.13
C ALA A 103 26.83 8.95 -4.82
N GLU A 104 25.55 9.05 -5.14
CA GLU A 104 24.99 10.11 -5.98
C GLU A 104 23.87 10.88 -5.28
N ALA A 105 23.87 12.22 -5.47
CA ALA A 105 22.83 13.10 -4.94
C ALA A 105 21.56 13.14 -5.82
N THR A 106 21.65 12.64 -7.06
CA THR A 106 20.51 12.55 -7.98
C THR A 106 19.85 11.17 -7.89
N PRO A 107 18.52 11.07 -7.93
CA PRO A 107 17.86 9.77 -7.88
C PRO A 107 18.15 8.96 -9.16
N GLU A 108 18.53 7.70 -9.00
CA GLU A 108 18.69 6.73 -10.09
C GLU A 108 17.32 6.34 -10.69
N SER A 109 16.31 6.25 -9.85
CA SER A 109 14.94 5.96 -10.23
C SER A 109 13.94 6.64 -9.29
N ILE A 110 12.69 6.70 -9.71
CA ILE A 110 11.59 7.26 -8.93
C ILE A 110 10.51 6.18 -8.80
N GLU A 111 10.20 5.79 -7.57
CA GLU A 111 9.06 4.93 -7.30
C GLU A 111 7.79 5.76 -7.23
N LEU A 112 6.74 5.30 -7.90
CA LEU A 112 5.41 5.90 -7.89
C LEU A 112 4.52 5.13 -6.90
N LEU A 113 4.04 5.85 -5.88
CA LEU A 113 3.26 5.32 -4.78
C LEU A 113 1.83 5.85 -4.84
N ALA A 114 0.87 4.97 -5.05
CA ALA A 114 -0.53 5.35 -5.15
C ALA A 114 -1.08 5.90 -3.82
N ARG A 115 -1.88 6.97 -3.92
CA ARG A 115 -2.63 7.62 -2.84
C ARG A 115 -4.05 7.88 -3.30
N ILE A 116 -4.97 7.87 -2.36
CA ILE A 116 -6.35 8.32 -2.58
C ILE A 116 -6.78 9.25 -1.45
N HIS A 117 -7.79 10.07 -1.70
CA HIS A 117 -8.48 10.78 -0.62
C HIS A 117 -9.78 10.05 -0.26
N ASP A 118 -10.02 9.87 1.04
CA ASP A 118 -11.30 9.38 1.53
C ASP A 118 -12.40 10.47 1.41
N GLU A 119 -13.64 10.12 1.79
CA GLU A 119 -14.76 11.05 1.74
C GLU A 119 -14.62 12.25 2.70
N GLN A 120 -13.70 12.18 3.66
CA GLN A 120 -13.36 13.26 4.58
C GLN A 120 -12.15 14.07 4.09
N GLY A 121 -11.62 13.78 2.89
CA GLY A 121 -10.46 14.44 2.32
C GLY A 121 -9.12 14.01 2.95
N ARG A 122 -9.10 12.92 3.72
CA ARG A 122 -7.85 12.39 4.29
C ARG A 122 -7.13 11.54 3.27
N GLU A 123 -5.84 11.76 3.12
CA GLU A 123 -5.01 10.95 2.26
C GLU A 123 -4.78 9.55 2.84
N LEU A 124 -4.96 8.54 2.01
CA LEU A 124 -4.75 7.14 2.33
C LEU A 124 -3.68 6.54 1.42
N ALA A 125 -2.67 5.92 2.04
CA ALA A 125 -1.64 5.17 1.34
C ALA A 125 -2.18 3.85 0.76
N ALA A 126 -1.51 3.33 -0.27
CA ALA A 126 -1.88 2.10 -0.98
C ALA A 126 -2.16 0.90 -0.05
N GLY A 127 -1.36 0.71 0.99
CA GLY A 127 -1.56 -0.35 1.99
C GLY A 127 -2.91 -0.32 2.70
N HIS A 128 -3.61 0.82 2.72
CA HIS A 128 -4.94 0.94 3.33
C HIS A 128 -6.06 0.52 2.38
N PHE A 129 -5.97 0.86 1.11
CA PHE A 129 -7.09 0.66 0.18
C PHE A 129 -6.90 -0.50 -0.80
N LEU A 130 -5.67 -0.92 -1.12
CA LEU A 130 -5.44 -2.04 -2.05
C LEU A 130 -6.08 -3.36 -1.58
N PRO A 131 -5.99 -3.78 -0.29
CA PRO A 131 -6.67 -5.00 0.18
C PRO A 131 -8.19 -4.91 0.05
N ILE A 132 -8.74 -3.70 0.16
CA ILE A 132 -10.17 -3.44 -0.01
C ILE A 132 -10.54 -3.47 -1.48
N ALA A 133 -9.71 -2.87 -2.34
CA ALA A 133 -9.87 -2.91 -3.79
C ALA A 133 -9.87 -4.34 -4.33
N GLU A 134 -8.99 -5.20 -3.80
CA GLU A 134 -8.96 -6.63 -4.13
C GLU A 134 -10.28 -7.31 -3.76
N LYS A 135 -10.78 -7.12 -2.54
CA LYS A 135 -12.08 -7.65 -2.10
C LYS A 135 -13.25 -7.11 -2.93
N CYS A 136 -13.16 -5.89 -3.44
CA CYS A 136 -14.16 -5.27 -4.30
C CYS A 136 -14.03 -5.70 -5.78
N GLY A 137 -12.97 -6.44 -6.15
CA GLY A 137 -12.68 -6.82 -7.53
C GLY A 137 -12.24 -5.65 -8.42
N LEU A 138 -11.69 -4.57 -7.83
CA LEU A 138 -11.26 -3.35 -8.54
C LEU A 138 -9.74 -3.21 -8.64
N LEU A 139 -8.97 -4.22 -8.19
CA LEU A 139 -7.52 -4.14 -8.13
C LEU A 139 -6.89 -3.96 -9.51
N GLN A 140 -7.40 -4.68 -10.53
CA GLN A 140 -6.89 -4.57 -11.90
C GLN A 140 -7.21 -3.23 -12.56
N ASP A 141 -8.37 -2.65 -12.25
CA ASP A 141 -8.75 -1.33 -12.74
C ASP A 141 -7.86 -0.24 -12.12
N LEU A 142 -7.53 -0.38 -10.83
CA LEU A 142 -6.55 0.47 -10.14
C LEU A 142 -5.16 0.37 -10.76
N ASP A 143 -4.66 -0.84 -10.97
CA ASP A 143 -3.36 -1.06 -11.59
C ASP A 143 -3.30 -0.46 -13.00
N ARG A 144 -4.40 -0.58 -13.78
CA ARG A 144 -4.50 0.02 -15.10
C ARG A 144 -4.46 1.55 -15.04
N CYS A 145 -5.21 2.15 -14.11
CA CYS A 145 -5.21 3.60 -13.90
C CYS A 145 -3.80 4.10 -13.53
N ILE A 146 -3.14 3.44 -12.57
CA ILE A 146 -1.77 3.75 -12.15
C ILE A 146 -0.79 3.66 -13.33
N MET A 147 -0.88 2.59 -14.14
CA MET A 147 -0.02 2.42 -15.32
C MET A 147 -0.23 3.52 -16.35
N LEU A 148 -1.48 3.89 -16.67
CA LEU A 148 -1.76 4.94 -17.64
C LEU A 148 -1.25 6.30 -17.17
N GLN A 149 -1.45 6.65 -15.90
CA GLN A 149 -0.91 7.87 -15.31
C GLN A 149 0.63 7.86 -15.30
N SER A 150 1.24 6.72 -15.04
CA SER A 150 2.71 6.55 -15.06
C SER A 150 3.27 6.75 -16.47
N LEU A 151 2.61 6.19 -17.50
CA LEU A 151 2.98 6.38 -18.90
C LEU A 151 2.85 7.86 -19.32
N THR A 152 1.81 8.54 -18.86
CA THR A 152 1.65 9.98 -19.07
C THR A 152 2.79 10.78 -18.42
N ALA A 153 3.22 10.38 -17.23
CA ALA A 153 4.36 11.01 -16.55
C ALA A 153 5.70 10.77 -17.27
N LEU A 154 5.85 9.70 -18.05
CA LEU A 154 7.03 9.42 -18.88
C LEU A 154 7.11 10.28 -20.14
N GLN A 155 6.01 10.88 -20.60
CA GLN A 155 5.99 11.71 -21.80
C GLN A 155 6.64 13.08 -21.61
N ASP A 156 7.06 13.43 -20.39
CA ASP A 156 7.80 14.65 -20.09
C ASP A 156 9.24 14.56 -20.68
N PRO A 157 9.56 15.33 -21.75
CA PRO A 157 10.83 15.21 -22.47
C PRO A 157 12.05 15.60 -21.63
N ASP A 158 11.85 16.35 -20.55
CA ASP A 158 12.93 16.77 -19.64
C ASP A 158 13.26 15.69 -18.60
N ARG A 159 12.55 14.56 -18.59
CA ARG A 159 12.75 13.47 -17.65
C ARG A 159 13.59 12.35 -18.24
N LYS A 160 14.78 12.19 -17.69
CA LYS A 160 15.65 11.01 -17.91
C LYS A 160 15.52 9.96 -16.80
N ALA A 161 14.51 10.04 -15.93
CA ALA A 161 14.38 9.16 -14.77
C ALA A 161 13.66 7.85 -15.14
N VAL A 162 14.18 6.74 -14.61
CA VAL A 162 13.48 5.45 -14.61
C VAL A 162 12.34 5.52 -13.61
N LEU A 163 11.11 5.15 -14.02
CA LEU A 163 9.98 5.05 -13.12
C LEU A 163 9.75 3.60 -12.70
N ALA A 164 9.63 3.36 -11.40
CA ALA A 164 9.23 2.10 -10.81
C ALA A 164 7.77 2.18 -10.38
N VAL A 165 6.98 1.17 -10.78
CA VAL A 165 5.54 1.10 -10.47
C VAL A 165 5.24 -0.25 -9.86
N ASN A 166 4.52 -0.26 -8.74
CA ASN A 166 4.04 -1.46 -8.10
C ASN A 166 2.75 -1.95 -8.78
N LEU A 167 2.74 -3.20 -9.24
CA LEU A 167 1.58 -3.84 -9.84
C LEU A 167 1.24 -5.14 -9.11
N SER A 168 -0.04 -5.48 -9.07
CA SER A 168 -0.47 -6.77 -8.53
C SER A 168 -0.09 -7.93 -9.44
N VAL A 169 0.21 -9.07 -8.83
CA VAL A 169 0.47 -10.32 -9.57
C VAL A 169 -0.72 -10.70 -10.45
N ALA A 170 -1.95 -10.46 -9.96
CA ALA A 170 -3.17 -10.73 -10.71
C ALA A 170 -3.25 -9.93 -12.01
N SER A 171 -2.82 -8.66 -12.00
CA SER A 171 -2.76 -7.83 -13.21
C SER A 171 -1.66 -8.29 -14.16
N ILE A 172 -0.48 -8.60 -13.64
CA ILE A 172 0.67 -9.07 -14.46
C ILE A 172 0.34 -10.39 -15.17
N LEU A 173 -0.39 -11.30 -14.52
CA LEU A 173 -0.77 -12.59 -15.11
C LEU A 173 -1.99 -12.50 -16.04
N ASN A 174 -2.70 -11.39 -16.05
CA ASN A 174 -3.90 -11.21 -16.86
C ASN A 174 -3.54 -10.75 -18.30
N ARG A 175 -3.78 -11.63 -19.28
CA ARG A 175 -3.52 -11.32 -20.69
C ARG A 175 -4.27 -10.10 -21.22
N SER A 176 -5.44 -9.78 -20.67
CA SER A 176 -6.21 -8.60 -21.10
C SER A 176 -5.64 -7.30 -20.53
N PHE A 177 -4.85 -7.37 -19.48
CA PHE A 177 -4.17 -6.21 -18.90
C PHE A 177 -3.06 -5.68 -19.79
N HIS A 178 -2.43 -6.54 -20.60
CA HIS A 178 -1.31 -6.20 -21.49
C HIS A 178 -1.74 -5.68 -22.88
N ARG A 179 -3.02 -5.53 -23.13
CA ARG A 179 -3.58 -5.03 -24.40
C ARG A 179 -4.09 -3.60 -24.26
#